data_ce5931d673fa33560cdbb1eb97d39d6f
#
_entry.id   ce5931d673fa33560cdbb1eb97d39d6f
#
_cell.length_a   1.000
_cell.length_b   1.000
_cell.length_c   1.000
_cell.angle_alpha   90.00
_cell.angle_beta   90.00
_cell.angle_gamma   90.00
#
_symmetry.space_group_name_H-M   'P 1'
#
loop_
_entity.id
_entity.type
_entity.pdbx_description
1 polymer ?
#
loop_
_entity_poly.entity_id
_entity_poly.type
_entity_poly.pdbx_seq_one_letter_code
_entity_poly.pdbx_strand_id
1 'polypeptide(L)'
;MYSFRCGLIFLLAILSAACAQVTQTPKTANTPPVLSVDGYEAFIVKSALVGQDYRIRVRTPASYATNPNKRYPVVIKIDGQWDFGLLAGAYNCLYFDGQMPETIFIGIDWNVADSMVHPLRARDLSPVALPQIPNSGQAKAFVQAIAEEILPAVNNRYRTTGKEFLVGGSWGGLLVTYALMERPDVFDGALAIGSSYNGAEQSLQAQLNALAKAQPLNGKRFYLGMGKLDPAAPGGVEYYEALKKADIKGLQHRMDFLEGFGHSGMNIPGYAAGLQFLFARPSLNLPPQSLQKFAGFYAPVTGQGEGFKLRVGENNLQVVLGDEVVNLVAEAENQFYRQGVFFNLTFDGDWVTAETFFGTNRYKRTRP
;
A
#
# COMPACT_ATOMS: atom_id res chain seq x y z
N MET A 1 -16.30 -14.61 -38.88
CA MET A 1 -15.87 -13.22 -39.10
C MET A 1 -16.35 -12.39 -37.92
N TYR A 2 -15.54 -12.30 -36.87
CA TYR A 2 -15.85 -11.49 -35.71
C TYR A 2 -14.99 -10.24 -35.76
N SER A 3 -15.62 -9.07 -35.94
CA SER A 3 -14.96 -7.79 -35.94
C SER A 3 -14.85 -7.31 -34.47
N PHE A 4 -13.65 -7.38 -33.91
CA PHE A 4 -13.30 -6.67 -32.69
C PHE A 4 -13.19 -5.17 -33.03
N ARG A 5 -14.17 -4.39 -32.66
CA ARG A 5 -14.03 -2.93 -32.59
C ARG A 5 -13.55 -2.58 -31.18
N CYS A 6 -12.26 -2.28 -31.08
CA CYS A 6 -11.57 -1.74 -29.93
C CYS A 6 -12.06 -0.30 -29.71
N GLY A 7 -12.93 -0.09 -28.71
CA GLY A 7 -13.33 1.25 -28.23
C GLY A 7 -12.25 1.89 -27.35
N LEU A 8 -11.07 2.18 -27.92
CA LEU A 8 -9.95 2.83 -27.22
C LEU A 8 -9.57 4.14 -27.93
N ILE A 9 -10.53 4.98 -28.28
CA ILE A 9 -10.22 6.29 -28.87
C ILE A 9 -11.23 7.29 -28.33
N PHE A 10 -10.93 7.93 -27.18
CA PHE A 10 -11.33 9.30 -26.87
C PHE A 10 -10.49 9.81 -25.70
N LEU A 11 -9.21 10.05 -25.95
CA LEU A 11 -8.37 10.87 -25.08
C LEU A 11 -7.13 11.38 -25.83
N LEU A 12 -7.37 12.14 -26.89
CA LEU A 12 -6.31 12.88 -27.59
C LEU A 12 -6.87 14.22 -28.03
N ALA A 13 -6.76 15.22 -27.22
CA ALA A 13 -6.59 16.64 -27.59
C ALA A 13 -6.38 17.42 -26.29
N ILE A 14 -5.23 17.86 -26.07
CA ILE A 14 -4.63 19.20 -26.07
C ILE A 14 -3.34 19.11 -25.25
N LEU A 15 -2.23 18.89 -25.95
CA LEU A 15 -0.91 19.27 -25.46
C LEU A 15 -0.71 20.74 -25.84
N SER A 16 -0.81 21.65 -24.88
CA SER A 16 -0.16 22.95 -24.96
C SER A 16 1.02 22.96 -24.00
N ALA A 17 2.22 22.99 -24.58
CA ALA A 17 3.49 23.09 -23.87
C ALA A 17 3.58 24.42 -23.12
N ALA A 18 3.60 24.36 -21.78
CA ALA A 18 4.13 25.43 -20.95
C ALA A 18 5.42 24.90 -20.32
N CYS A 19 6.56 25.29 -20.91
CA CYS A 19 7.86 25.20 -20.24
C CYS A 19 7.87 26.13 -19.03
N ALA A 20 7.59 25.61 -17.84
CA ALA A 20 7.83 26.33 -16.59
C ALA A 20 9.29 26.08 -16.18
N GLN A 21 10.07 27.14 -16.13
CA GLN A 21 11.41 27.14 -15.54
C GLN A 21 11.27 26.78 -14.04
N VAL A 22 11.88 25.68 -13.65
CA VAL A 22 11.99 25.27 -12.24
C VAL A 22 13.01 26.20 -11.58
N THR A 23 12.55 27.22 -10.88
CA THR A 23 13.34 27.98 -9.92
C THR A 23 13.64 27.13 -8.71
N GLN A 24 14.89 26.74 -8.52
CA GLN A 24 15.34 26.05 -7.31
C GLN A 24 15.22 26.99 -6.11
N THR A 25 14.37 26.65 -5.15
CA THR A 25 14.34 27.30 -3.82
C THR A 25 15.62 26.92 -3.05
N PRO A 26 16.25 27.86 -2.32
CA PRO A 26 17.49 27.60 -1.60
C PRO A 26 17.22 26.61 -0.46
N LYS A 27 18.00 25.50 -0.43
CA LYS A 27 18.02 24.52 0.66
C LYS A 27 18.54 25.18 1.93
N THR A 28 17.78 25.09 3.01
CA THR A 28 18.22 25.46 4.36
C THR A 28 19.38 24.57 4.82
N ALA A 29 20.43 25.22 5.35
CA ALA A 29 21.76 24.68 5.58
C ALA A 29 21.86 23.77 6.83
N ASN A 30 21.15 22.65 6.94
CA ASN A 30 21.41 21.60 7.95
C ASN A 30 20.75 20.25 7.63
N THR A 31 20.35 20.01 6.39
CA THR A 31 19.87 18.67 5.99
C THR A 31 21.09 17.82 5.63
N PRO A 32 21.28 16.64 6.22
CA PRO A 32 22.33 15.71 5.81
C PRO A 32 22.26 15.46 4.30
N PRO A 33 23.39 15.21 3.63
CA PRO A 33 23.41 15.00 2.19
C PRO A 33 22.47 13.85 1.83
N VAL A 34 21.63 14.08 0.82
CA VAL A 34 20.80 13.04 0.21
C VAL A 34 21.71 12.16 -0.63
N LEU A 35 21.80 10.88 -0.26
CA LEU A 35 22.46 9.88 -1.07
C LEU A 35 21.49 9.41 -2.17
N SER A 36 22.01 9.06 -3.35
CA SER A 36 21.24 8.36 -4.38
C SER A 36 21.71 6.92 -4.45
N VAL A 37 20.77 5.99 -4.32
CA VAL A 37 21.01 4.54 -4.45
C VAL A 37 20.00 3.99 -5.42
N ASP A 38 20.44 3.42 -6.53
CA ASP A 38 19.59 2.90 -7.61
C ASP A 38 18.51 3.91 -8.09
N GLY A 39 18.85 5.20 -8.11
CA GLY A 39 17.92 6.28 -8.51
C GLY A 39 16.92 6.72 -7.44
N TYR A 40 16.99 6.18 -6.22
CA TYR A 40 16.17 6.60 -5.08
C TYR A 40 16.96 7.49 -4.12
N GLU A 41 16.26 8.42 -3.46
CA GLU A 41 16.82 9.12 -2.32
C GLU A 41 17.16 8.13 -1.21
N ALA A 42 18.25 8.39 -0.48
CA ALA A 42 18.59 7.56 0.67
C ALA A 42 19.21 8.37 1.80
N PHE A 43 19.07 7.89 3.03
CA PHE A 43 19.78 8.42 4.19
C PHE A 43 20.09 7.29 5.18
N ILE A 44 20.97 7.56 6.14
CA ILE A 44 21.39 6.58 7.14
C ILE A 44 20.68 6.89 8.46
N VAL A 45 20.14 5.85 9.09
CA VAL A 45 19.72 5.85 10.49
C VAL A 45 20.68 4.96 11.28
N LYS A 46 21.31 5.55 12.29
CA LYS A 46 22.16 4.83 13.24
C LYS A 46 21.28 4.36 14.38
N SER A 47 21.00 3.06 14.44
CA SER A 47 20.18 2.50 15.51
C SER A 47 21.06 2.28 16.76
N ALA A 48 20.71 2.93 17.84
CA ALA A 48 21.30 2.67 19.16
C ALA A 48 20.72 1.39 19.79
N LEU A 49 19.46 1.07 19.49
CA LEU A 49 18.77 -0.11 20.01
C LEU A 49 19.37 -1.42 19.48
N VAL A 50 19.81 -1.43 18.22
CA VAL A 50 20.40 -2.62 17.58
C VAL A 50 21.92 -2.54 17.47
N GLY A 51 22.48 -1.32 17.53
CA GLY A 51 23.92 -1.10 17.29
C GLY A 51 24.29 -1.25 15.80
N GLN A 52 23.40 -0.88 14.89
CA GLN A 52 23.57 -1.05 13.44
C GLN A 52 23.16 0.21 12.68
N ASP A 53 23.91 0.51 11.62
CA ASP A 53 23.54 1.54 10.66
C ASP A 53 22.62 0.95 9.59
N TYR A 54 21.44 1.53 9.41
CA TYR A 54 20.49 1.15 8.35
C TYR A 54 20.43 2.24 7.30
N ARG A 55 20.48 1.83 6.02
CA ARG A 55 20.22 2.72 4.89
C ARG A 55 18.73 2.70 4.59
N ILE A 56 18.13 3.88 4.56
CA ILE A 56 16.72 4.05 4.26
C ILE A 56 16.60 4.62 2.85
N ARG A 57 16.16 3.80 1.91
CA ARG A 57 15.77 4.23 0.56
C ARG A 57 14.41 4.88 0.63
N VAL A 58 14.16 5.93 -0.13
CA VAL A 58 12.88 6.63 -0.12
C VAL A 58 12.42 6.90 -1.54
N ARG A 59 11.13 6.66 -1.77
CA ARG A 59 10.41 7.07 -2.96
C ARG A 59 9.16 7.83 -2.54
N THR A 60 9.09 9.08 -2.93
CA THR A 60 7.91 9.93 -2.74
C THR A 60 6.95 9.83 -3.94
N PRO A 61 5.64 10.01 -3.75
CA PRO A 61 4.68 10.01 -4.84
C PRO A 61 4.79 11.28 -5.70
N ALA A 62 4.18 11.25 -6.90
CA ALA A 62 4.31 12.33 -7.89
C ALA A 62 3.84 13.70 -7.37
N SER A 63 2.75 13.74 -6.59
CA SER A 63 2.24 15.01 -6.04
C SER A 63 3.05 15.55 -4.86
N TYR A 64 4.07 14.83 -4.39
CA TYR A 64 4.82 15.23 -3.20
C TYR A 64 5.46 16.61 -3.33
N ALA A 65 6.05 16.93 -4.51
CA ALA A 65 6.67 18.22 -4.75
C ALA A 65 5.66 19.35 -4.99
N THR A 66 4.52 19.04 -5.59
CA THR A 66 3.52 20.02 -6.04
C THR A 66 2.40 20.28 -5.03
N ASN A 67 2.23 19.40 -4.04
CA ASN A 67 1.20 19.53 -3.01
C ASN A 67 1.81 19.56 -1.59
N PRO A 68 2.26 20.72 -1.10
CA PRO A 68 3.00 20.83 0.15
C PRO A 68 2.19 20.49 1.41
N ASN A 69 0.86 20.56 1.32
CA ASN A 69 -0.03 20.30 2.47
C ASN A 69 -0.49 18.84 2.55
N LYS A 70 -0.27 18.04 1.51
CA LYS A 70 -0.70 16.65 1.48
C LYS A 70 0.25 15.77 2.30
N ARG A 71 -0.34 14.85 3.07
CA ARG A 71 0.36 13.81 3.82
C ARG A 71 0.04 12.44 3.24
N TYR A 72 0.95 11.49 3.41
CA TYR A 72 0.91 10.21 2.71
C TYR A 72 1.11 9.05 3.68
N PRO A 73 0.43 7.92 3.51
CA PRO A 73 0.77 6.68 4.22
C PRO A 73 2.17 6.22 3.83
N VAL A 74 2.78 5.37 4.66
CA VAL A 74 4.13 4.83 4.45
C VAL A 74 4.06 3.33 4.25
N VAL A 75 4.70 2.83 3.21
CA VAL A 75 4.97 1.41 3.01
C VAL A 75 6.46 1.14 3.27
N ILE A 76 6.74 0.22 4.17
CA ILE A 76 8.06 -0.11 4.69
C ILE A 76 8.47 -1.47 4.15
N LYS A 77 9.41 -1.49 3.20
CA LYS A 77 9.96 -2.71 2.62
C LYS A 77 11.18 -3.18 3.40
N ILE A 78 11.09 -4.34 3.99
CA ILE A 78 12.24 -5.04 4.58
C ILE A 78 13.04 -5.70 3.46
N ASP A 79 14.37 -5.71 3.57
CA ASP A 79 15.25 -6.16 2.48
C ASP A 79 15.16 -5.26 1.21
N GLY A 80 15.13 -3.95 1.40
CA GLY A 80 14.95 -2.98 0.30
C GLY A 80 16.01 -3.06 -0.79
N GLN A 81 17.20 -3.57 -0.48
CA GLN A 81 18.32 -3.69 -1.42
C GLN A 81 18.02 -4.62 -2.60
N TRP A 82 17.07 -5.57 -2.51
CA TRP A 82 16.86 -6.56 -3.56
C TRP A 82 15.70 -6.25 -4.50
N ASP A 83 14.55 -5.87 -3.97
CA ASP A 83 13.31 -5.81 -4.76
C ASP A 83 12.44 -4.59 -4.47
N PHE A 84 13.04 -3.52 -3.90
CA PHE A 84 12.35 -2.23 -3.68
C PHE A 84 11.78 -1.65 -4.99
N GLY A 85 12.55 -1.75 -6.08
CA GLY A 85 12.10 -1.30 -7.41
C GLY A 85 10.92 -2.10 -7.94
N LEU A 86 10.85 -3.42 -7.69
CA LEU A 86 9.73 -4.26 -8.07
C LEU A 86 8.44 -3.85 -7.34
N LEU A 87 8.53 -3.64 -6.02
CA LEU A 87 7.41 -3.16 -5.21
C LEU A 87 6.91 -1.78 -5.68
N ALA A 88 7.85 -0.86 -5.97
CA ALA A 88 7.54 0.47 -6.50
C ALA A 88 6.89 0.41 -7.90
N GLY A 89 7.27 -0.57 -8.72
CA GLY A 89 6.64 -0.83 -10.02
C GLY A 89 5.21 -1.32 -9.88
N ALA A 90 4.96 -2.28 -9.00
CA ALA A 90 3.61 -2.77 -8.69
C ALA A 90 2.70 -1.63 -8.20
N TYR A 91 3.20 -0.79 -7.30
CA TYR A 91 2.47 0.40 -6.84
C TYR A 91 2.08 1.33 -8.01
N ASN A 92 2.97 1.60 -8.97
CA ASN A 92 2.65 2.50 -10.07
C ASN A 92 1.41 2.05 -10.85
N CYS A 93 1.30 0.74 -11.14
CA CYS A 93 0.15 0.18 -11.83
C CYS A 93 -1.12 0.33 -10.98
N LEU A 94 -1.06 -0.02 -9.70
CA LEU A 94 -2.21 0.07 -8.80
C LEU A 94 -2.67 1.52 -8.56
N TYR A 95 -1.74 2.46 -8.49
CA TYR A 95 -2.06 3.88 -8.38
C TYR A 95 -2.75 4.40 -9.65
N PHE A 96 -2.21 4.04 -10.83
CA PHE A 96 -2.82 4.41 -12.11
C PHE A 96 -4.26 3.89 -12.24
N ASP A 97 -4.51 2.69 -11.76
CA ASP A 97 -5.85 2.08 -11.74
C ASP A 97 -6.75 2.57 -10.58
N GLY A 98 -6.29 3.52 -9.76
CA GLY A 98 -7.05 4.04 -8.63
C GLY A 98 -7.29 3.02 -7.49
N GLN A 99 -6.51 1.94 -7.47
CA GLN A 99 -6.62 0.85 -6.49
C GLN A 99 -5.79 1.09 -5.24
N MET A 100 -4.93 2.11 -5.25
CA MET A 100 -4.08 2.48 -4.14
C MET A 100 -3.91 4.01 -4.07
N PRO A 101 -3.87 4.61 -2.88
CA PRO A 101 -3.61 6.05 -2.74
C PRO A 101 -2.13 6.36 -3.02
N GLU A 102 -1.85 7.64 -3.24
CA GLU A 102 -0.46 8.11 -3.24
C GLU A 102 0.21 7.80 -1.91
N THR A 103 1.39 7.17 -1.98
CA THR A 103 2.07 6.54 -0.84
C THR A 103 3.56 6.81 -0.91
N ILE A 104 4.17 7.07 0.25
CA ILE A 104 5.63 7.09 0.40
C ILE A 104 6.09 5.65 0.61
N PHE A 105 7.11 5.24 -0.14
CA PHE A 105 7.77 3.95 0.05
C PHE A 105 9.12 4.17 0.69
N ILE A 106 9.45 3.38 1.70
CA ILE A 106 10.79 3.28 2.25
C ILE A 106 11.28 1.84 2.16
N GLY A 107 12.58 1.68 1.84
CA GLY A 107 13.28 0.40 1.91
C GLY A 107 14.30 0.44 3.02
N ILE A 108 14.31 -0.55 3.90
CA ILE A 108 15.31 -0.69 4.95
C ILE A 108 16.38 -1.69 4.47
N ASP A 109 17.60 -1.21 4.35
CA ASP A 109 18.77 -1.99 3.97
C ASP A 109 19.77 -2.00 5.11
N TRP A 110 20.56 -3.08 5.25
CA TRP A 110 21.76 -3.05 6.08
C TRP A 110 22.85 -2.27 5.33
N ASN A 111 23.40 -1.25 6.00
CA ASN A 111 24.46 -0.41 5.41
C ASN A 111 25.82 -1.10 5.46
N VAL A 112 25.91 -2.26 4.82
CA VAL A 112 27.11 -3.12 4.74
C VAL A 112 27.25 -3.68 3.33
N ALA A 113 28.39 -4.35 3.04
CA ALA A 113 28.57 -5.11 1.80
C ALA A 113 27.61 -6.31 1.76
N ASP A 114 27.15 -6.70 0.58
CA ASP A 114 26.14 -7.78 0.39
C ASP A 114 26.55 -9.09 1.05
N SER A 115 27.84 -9.44 1.04
CA SER A 115 28.36 -10.65 1.70
C SER A 115 28.13 -10.69 3.22
N MET A 116 27.91 -9.53 3.84
CA MET A 116 27.69 -9.38 5.29
C MET A 116 26.21 -9.33 5.68
N VAL A 117 25.30 -9.25 4.71
CA VAL A 117 23.86 -9.05 4.96
C VAL A 117 23.23 -10.27 5.61
N HIS A 118 23.56 -11.49 5.19
CA HIS A 118 22.88 -12.70 5.64
C HIS A 118 22.91 -12.95 7.15
N PRO A 119 24.03 -12.82 7.87
CA PRO A 119 24.06 -12.92 9.33
C PRO A 119 23.24 -11.83 10.02
N LEU A 120 23.25 -10.60 9.48
CA LEU A 120 22.47 -9.47 10.04
C LEU A 120 20.97 -9.68 9.84
N ARG A 121 20.56 -10.27 8.70
CA ARG A 121 19.17 -10.67 8.50
C ARG A 121 18.71 -11.71 9.53
N ALA A 122 19.51 -12.72 9.79
CA ALA A 122 19.18 -13.73 10.81
C ALA A 122 19.04 -13.11 12.21
N ARG A 123 19.90 -12.12 12.52
CA ARG A 123 19.81 -11.36 13.77
C ARG A 123 18.48 -10.60 13.86
N ASP A 124 18.19 -9.78 12.84
CA ASP A 124 17.13 -8.76 12.89
C ASP A 124 15.75 -9.29 12.49
N LEU A 125 15.69 -10.35 11.66
CA LEU A 125 14.41 -10.80 11.09
C LEU A 125 13.81 -12.01 11.79
N SER A 126 14.60 -12.76 12.60
CA SER A 126 14.09 -13.91 13.34
C SER A 126 13.68 -13.51 14.77
N PRO A 127 12.47 -13.87 15.21
CA PRO A 127 12.05 -13.67 16.61
C PRO A 127 12.63 -14.72 17.57
N VAL A 128 13.33 -15.73 17.04
CA VAL A 128 13.94 -16.82 17.82
C VAL A 128 15.40 -17.02 17.43
N ALA A 129 16.21 -17.45 18.38
CA ALA A 129 17.58 -17.82 18.10
C ALA A 129 17.64 -19.04 17.15
N LEU A 130 18.44 -18.95 16.11
CA LEU A 130 18.71 -20.04 15.16
C LEU A 130 20.02 -20.70 15.58
N PRO A 131 20.03 -21.98 15.98
CA PRO A 131 21.22 -22.63 16.56
C PRO A 131 22.48 -22.56 15.68
N GLN A 132 22.29 -22.52 14.37
CA GLN A 132 23.37 -22.50 13.39
C GLN A 132 23.92 -21.09 13.10
N ILE A 133 23.24 -20.04 13.56
CA ILE A 133 23.59 -18.64 13.26
C ILE A 133 23.75 -17.86 14.56
N PRO A 134 24.98 -17.60 14.98
CA PRO A 134 25.25 -16.82 16.20
C PRO A 134 24.58 -15.42 16.15
N ASN A 135 24.13 -14.96 17.29
CA ASN A 135 23.47 -13.66 17.48
C ASN A 135 22.13 -13.48 16.73
N SER A 136 21.54 -14.56 16.19
CA SER A 136 20.18 -14.51 15.62
C SER A 136 19.11 -14.33 16.71
N GLY A 137 17.87 -14.03 16.31
CA GLY A 137 16.73 -14.00 17.23
C GLY A 137 16.50 -12.66 17.92
N GLN A 138 16.88 -11.54 17.30
CA GLN A 138 16.72 -10.20 17.86
C GLN A 138 15.65 -9.37 17.16
N ALA A 139 14.65 -10.02 16.50
CA ALA A 139 13.58 -9.31 15.78
C ALA A 139 12.85 -8.30 16.67
N LYS A 140 12.67 -8.59 17.95
CA LYS A 140 12.03 -7.65 18.89
C LYS A 140 12.77 -6.31 18.97
N ALA A 141 14.09 -6.34 19.10
CA ALA A 141 14.92 -5.13 19.14
C ALA A 141 14.86 -4.37 17.80
N PHE A 142 14.86 -5.11 16.69
CA PHE A 142 14.76 -4.48 15.37
C PHE A 142 13.37 -3.88 15.11
N VAL A 143 12.28 -4.54 15.49
CA VAL A 143 10.91 -3.97 15.43
C VAL A 143 10.83 -2.71 16.28
N GLN A 144 11.43 -2.71 17.48
CA GLN A 144 11.51 -1.51 18.32
C GLN A 144 12.32 -0.41 17.63
N ALA A 145 13.45 -0.72 17.01
CA ALA A 145 14.25 0.25 16.25
C ALA A 145 13.46 0.84 15.05
N ILE A 146 12.67 0.02 14.34
CA ILE A 146 11.79 0.53 13.29
C ILE A 146 10.80 1.54 13.89
N ALA A 147 10.15 1.20 14.98
CA ALA A 147 9.10 2.02 15.60
C ALA A 147 9.65 3.31 16.26
N GLU A 148 10.80 3.26 16.91
CA GLU A 148 11.27 4.31 17.81
C GLU A 148 12.46 5.13 17.24
N GLU A 149 13.15 4.62 16.20
CA GLU A 149 14.28 5.30 15.59
C GLU A 149 14.06 5.57 14.08
N ILE A 150 13.69 4.54 13.30
CA ILE A 150 13.58 4.68 11.85
C ILE A 150 12.33 5.49 11.47
N LEU A 151 11.15 5.12 11.96
CA LEU A 151 9.91 5.85 11.66
C LEU A 151 9.93 7.31 12.12
N PRO A 152 10.41 7.65 13.33
CA PRO A 152 10.60 9.06 13.70
C PRO A 152 11.54 9.81 12.76
N ALA A 153 12.63 9.19 12.30
CA ALA A 153 13.56 9.81 11.36
C ALA A 153 12.90 10.05 9.98
N VAL A 154 12.03 9.13 9.53
CA VAL A 154 11.19 9.28 8.31
C VAL A 154 10.16 10.38 8.52
N ASN A 155 9.41 10.37 9.61
CA ASN A 155 8.34 11.33 9.89
C ASN A 155 8.85 12.76 10.05
N ASN A 156 10.08 12.93 10.53
CA ASN A 156 10.74 14.24 10.61
C ASN A 156 11.19 14.78 9.24
N ARG A 157 11.41 13.90 8.24
CA ARG A 157 11.89 14.28 6.89
C ARG A 157 10.75 14.39 5.89
N TYR A 158 9.70 13.61 6.05
CA TYR A 158 8.62 13.46 5.07
C TYR A 158 7.25 13.69 5.68
N ARG A 159 6.33 14.13 4.84
CA ARG A 159 4.93 14.39 5.23
C ARG A 159 4.13 13.08 5.25
N THR A 160 4.11 12.42 6.38
CA THR A 160 3.42 11.15 6.61
C THR A 160 2.09 11.34 7.31
N THR A 161 1.17 10.38 7.17
CA THR A 161 -0.13 10.35 7.88
C THR A 161 -0.07 9.63 9.22
N GLY A 162 1.04 8.93 9.53
CA GLY A 162 1.12 7.99 10.64
C GLY A 162 0.39 6.66 10.36
N LYS A 163 0.13 6.35 9.06
CA LYS A 163 -0.35 5.03 8.61
C LYS A 163 0.82 4.26 8.03
N GLU A 164 1.16 3.14 8.68
CA GLU A 164 2.41 2.42 8.46
C GLU A 164 2.12 0.96 8.06
N PHE A 165 2.60 0.55 6.88
CA PHE A 165 2.38 -0.78 6.33
C PHE A 165 3.71 -1.46 6.06
N LEU A 166 3.87 -2.69 6.55
CA LEU A 166 5.08 -3.49 6.38
C LEU A 166 5.00 -4.41 5.18
N VAL A 167 6.10 -4.58 4.45
CA VAL A 167 6.22 -5.53 3.32
C VAL A 167 7.52 -6.30 3.45
N GLY A 168 7.44 -7.63 3.44
CA GLY A 168 8.60 -8.51 3.54
C GLY A 168 8.44 -9.83 2.80
N GLY A 169 9.55 -10.36 2.29
CA GLY A 169 9.63 -11.69 1.69
C GLY A 169 10.54 -12.63 2.49
N SER A 170 10.27 -13.93 2.45
CA SER A 170 11.09 -14.94 3.14
C SER A 170 11.22 -14.65 4.66
N TRP A 171 12.43 -14.49 5.19
CA TRP A 171 12.62 -14.02 6.58
C TRP A 171 12.07 -12.62 6.80
N GLY A 172 12.10 -11.74 5.79
CA GLY A 172 11.41 -10.45 5.87
C GLY A 172 9.90 -10.62 6.07
N GLY A 173 9.30 -11.65 5.45
CA GLY A 173 7.91 -12.04 5.65
C GLY A 173 7.63 -12.54 7.08
N LEU A 174 8.56 -13.31 7.66
CA LEU A 174 8.50 -13.70 9.08
C LEU A 174 8.53 -12.46 9.98
N LEU A 175 9.45 -11.53 9.73
CA LEU A 175 9.55 -10.30 10.53
C LEU A 175 8.28 -9.48 10.48
N VAL A 176 7.72 -9.20 9.26
CA VAL A 176 6.54 -8.33 9.16
C VAL A 176 5.30 -8.97 9.77
N THR A 177 5.21 -10.31 9.72
CA THR A 177 4.19 -11.07 10.45
C THR A 177 4.33 -10.87 11.95
N TYR A 178 5.55 -11.09 12.48
CA TYR A 178 5.86 -10.89 13.89
C TYR A 178 5.62 -9.44 14.33
N ALA A 179 6.09 -8.47 13.55
CA ALA A 179 6.03 -7.05 13.89
C ALA A 179 4.59 -6.51 13.98
N LEU A 180 3.71 -6.88 13.06
CA LEU A 180 2.30 -6.47 13.12
C LEU A 180 1.62 -6.98 14.40
N MET A 181 1.94 -8.21 14.80
CA MET A 181 1.35 -8.83 16.00
C MET A 181 1.99 -8.32 17.30
N GLU A 182 3.25 -7.92 17.27
CA GLU A 182 3.97 -7.37 18.43
C GLU A 182 3.64 -5.90 18.69
N ARG A 183 3.49 -5.09 17.60
CA ARG A 183 3.26 -3.64 17.69
C ARG A 183 2.07 -3.20 16.80
N PRO A 184 0.87 -3.74 17.08
CA PRO A 184 -0.34 -3.32 16.36
C PRO A 184 -0.71 -1.85 16.66
N ASP A 185 -0.13 -1.23 17.67
CA ASP A 185 -0.22 0.20 17.97
C ASP A 185 0.51 1.06 16.92
N VAL A 186 1.58 0.53 16.30
CA VAL A 186 2.43 1.22 15.32
C VAL A 186 2.01 0.89 13.89
N PHE A 187 1.84 -0.41 13.59
CA PHE A 187 1.64 -0.87 12.21
C PHE A 187 0.15 -1.07 11.89
N ASP A 188 -0.29 -0.58 10.73
CA ASP A 188 -1.66 -0.71 10.24
C ASP A 188 -1.87 -1.97 9.40
N GLY A 189 -0.81 -2.54 8.86
CA GLY A 189 -0.89 -3.79 8.13
C GLY A 189 0.46 -4.38 7.77
N ALA A 190 0.43 -5.66 7.38
CA ALA A 190 1.60 -6.37 6.90
C ALA A 190 1.28 -7.23 5.68
N LEU A 191 2.19 -7.20 4.72
CA LEU A 191 2.22 -8.01 3.51
C LEU A 191 3.43 -8.95 3.62
N ALA A 192 3.17 -10.22 3.83
CA ALA A 192 4.15 -11.27 3.96
C ALA A 192 4.12 -12.15 2.70
N ILE A 193 5.27 -12.33 2.03
CA ILE A 193 5.38 -13.13 0.81
C ILE A 193 6.43 -14.23 0.99
N GLY A 194 6.05 -15.48 0.69
CA GLY A 194 6.97 -16.62 0.77
C GLY A 194 7.62 -16.76 2.14
N SER A 195 6.89 -16.49 3.18
CA SER A 195 7.41 -16.36 4.53
C SER A 195 7.97 -17.67 5.05
N SER A 196 9.18 -17.61 5.60
CA SER A 196 9.86 -18.77 6.21
C SER A 196 9.59 -18.78 7.70
N TYR A 197 8.58 -19.51 8.13
CA TYR A 197 8.18 -19.58 9.55
C TYR A 197 8.90 -20.67 10.35
N ASN A 198 9.71 -21.52 9.68
CA ASN A 198 10.38 -22.65 10.30
C ASN A 198 11.26 -22.23 11.48
N GLY A 199 11.03 -22.89 12.63
CA GLY A 199 11.71 -22.63 13.89
C GLY A 199 11.07 -21.50 14.73
N ALA A 200 10.15 -20.72 14.18
CA ALA A 200 9.45 -19.63 14.89
C ALA A 200 8.01 -19.98 15.29
N GLU A 201 7.52 -21.19 15.01
CA GLU A 201 6.14 -21.59 15.17
C GLU A 201 5.61 -21.37 16.59
N GLN A 202 6.39 -21.74 17.61
CA GLN A 202 5.99 -21.57 19.00
C GLN A 202 5.90 -20.09 19.40
N SER A 203 6.82 -19.26 18.93
CA SER A 203 6.83 -17.82 19.19
C SER A 203 5.60 -17.14 18.55
N LEU A 204 5.31 -17.47 17.30
CA LEU A 204 4.15 -16.94 16.58
C LEU A 204 2.84 -17.43 17.19
N GLN A 205 2.75 -18.70 17.58
CA GLN A 205 1.57 -19.24 18.26
C GLN A 205 1.31 -18.54 19.60
N ALA A 206 2.38 -18.25 20.35
CA ALA A 206 2.26 -17.51 21.62
C ALA A 206 1.70 -16.09 21.38
N GLN A 207 2.14 -15.39 20.33
CA GLN A 207 1.57 -14.09 19.96
C GLN A 207 0.09 -14.19 19.59
N LEU A 208 -0.31 -15.16 18.75
CA LEU A 208 -1.71 -15.37 18.39
C LEU A 208 -2.58 -15.62 19.60
N ASN A 209 -2.12 -16.46 20.56
CA ASN A 209 -2.82 -16.75 21.80
C ASN A 209 -2.98 -15.52 22.71
N ALA A 210 -2.00 -14.62 22.71
CA ALA A 210 -2.06 -13.37 23.46
C ALA A 210 -3.06 -12.39 22.82
N LEU A 211 -3.00 -12.23 21.50
CA LEU A 211 -3.87 -11.32 20.75
C LEU A 211 -5.34 -11.75 20.75
N ALA A 212 -5.62 -13.05 20.72
CA ALA A 212 -6.98 -13.58 20.85
C ALA A 212 -7.70 -13.16 22.15
N LYS A 213 -6.93 -12.80 23.18
CA LYS A 213 -7.41 -12.32 24.49
C LYS A 213 -7.30 -10.79 24.66
N ALA A 214 -6.69 -10.13 23.71
CA ALA A 214 -6.44 -8.68 23.76
C ALA A 214 -7.61 -7.87 23.19
N GLN A 215 -7.43 -6.55 23.14
CA GLN A 215 -8.37 -5.65 22.46
C GLN A 215 -8.41 -5.94 20.94
N PRO A 216 -9.57 -5.75 20.29
CA PRO A 216 -9.71 -5.97 18.87
C PRO A 216 -8.72 -5.16 18.03
N LEU A 217 -8.18 -5.76 16.98
CA LEU A 217 -7.28 -5.13 16.00
C LEU A 217 -8.06 -4.45 14.86
N ASN A 218 -9.00 -3.58 15.21
CA ASN A 218 -9.87 -2.91 14.24
C ASN A 218 -9.07 -2.11 13.22
N GLY A 219 -9.36 -2.38 11.94
CA GLY A 219 -8.71 -1.68 10.82
C GLY A 219 -7.31 -2.22 10.47
N LYS A 220 -6.77 -3.18 11.23
CA LYS A 220 -5.49 -3.82 10.88
C LYS A 220 -5.69 -4.89 9.82
N ARG A 221 -4.69 -5.04 8.92
CA ARG A 221 -4.76 -5.95 7.79
C ARG A 221 -3.50 -6.79 7.67
N PHE A 222 -3.68 -8.08 7.44
CA PHE A 222 -2.60 -9.04 7.22
C PHE A 222 -2.82 -9.83 5.93
N TYR A 223 -1.84 -9.76 5.02
CA TYR A 223 -1.84 -10.55 3.80
C TYR A 223 -0.67 -11.51 3.77
N LEU A 224 -0.94 -12.78 3.43
CA LEU A 224 0.06 -13.81 3.23
C LEU A 224 -0.03 -14.34 1.78
N GLY A 225 1.02 -14.12 0.99
CA GLY A 225 1.17 -14.72 -0.34
C GLY A 225 2.14 -15.88 -0.29
N MET A 226 1.74 -17.07 -0.78
CA MET A 226 2.60 -18.24 -0.87
C MET A 226 2.60 -18.77 -2.30
N GLY A 227 3.79 -19.06 -2.84
CA GLY A 227 3.89 -19.76 -4.12
C GLY A 227 3.62 -21.25 -3.94
N LYS A 228 2.84 -21.86 -4.83
CA LYS A 228 2.52 -23.28 -4.71
C LYS A 228 3.73 -24.19 -4.86
N LEU A 229 4.78 -23.72 -5.57
CA LEU A 229 6.05 -24.43 -5.74
C LEU A 229 7.11 -24.03 -4.70
N ASP A 230 6.76 -23.18 -3.72
CA ASP A 230 7.69 -22.76 -2.68
C ASP A 230 7.82 -23.83 -1.60
N PRO A 231 9.06 -24.31 -1.28
CA PRO A 231 9.28 -25.24 -0.18
C PRO A 231 8.82 -24.72 1.19
N ALA A 232 8.70 -23.39 1.37
CA ALA A 232 8.20 -22.77 2.61
C ALA A 232 6.66 -22.78 2.71
N ALA A 233 5.94 -23.13 1.64
CA ALA A 233 4.48 -23.06 1.59
C ALA A 233 3.77 -23.83 2.71
N PRO A 234 4.18 -25.06 3.11
CA PRO A 234 3.54 -25.76 4.21
C PRO A 234 3.52 -24.98 5.53
N GLY A 235 4.65 -24.38 5.94
CA GLY A 235 4.72 -23.55 7.14
C GLY A 235 3.84 -22.30 7.07
N GLY A 236 3.71 -21.69 5.87
CA GLY A 236 2.77 -20.60 5.63
C GLY A 236 1.32 -21.00 5.83
N VAL A 237 0.93 -22.18 5.32
CA VAL A 237 -0.42 -22.73 5.53
C VAL A 237 -0.69 -22.99 7.00
N GLU A 238 0.24 -23.66 7.68
CA GLU A 238 0.09 -23.97 9.11
C GLU A 238 -0.07 -22.69 9.95
N TYR A 239 0.73 -21.69 9.69
CA TYR A 239 0.57 -20.39 10.36
C TYR A 239 -0.79 -19.76 10.08
N TYR A 240 -1.23 -19.75 8.81
CA TYR A 240 -2.51 -19.14 8.45
C TYR A 240 -3.73 -19.88 9.04
N GLU A 241 -3.68 -21.20 9.13
CA GLU A 241 -4.70 -21.97 9.83
C GLU A 241 -4.72 -21.67 11.34
N ALA A 242 -3.55 -21.52 11.96
CA ALA A 242 -3.45 -21.09 13.35
C ALA A 242 -4.01 -19.67 13.56
N LEU A 243 -3.74 -18.74 12.64
CA LEU A 243 -4.30 -17.39 12.65
C LEU A 243 -5.83 -17.40 12.57
N LYS A 244 -6.40 -18.17 11.65
CA LYS A 244 -7.86 -18.34 11.54
C LYS A 244 -8.47 -18.88 12.82
N LYS A 245 -7.83 -19.90 13.40
CA LYS A 245 -8.29 -20.53 14.65
C LYS A 245 -8.20 -19.57 15.85
N ALA A 246 -7.24 -18.68 15.88
CA ALA A 246 -7.08 -17.67 16.93
C ALA A 246 -8.22 -16.65 16.95
N ASP A 247 -8.91 -16.44 15.83
CA ASP A 247 -10.08 -15.56 15.67
C ASP A 247 -9.84 -14.16 16.28
N ILE A 248 -8.74 -13.53 15.90
CA ILE A 248 -8.36 -12.20 16.42
C ILE A 248 -9.36 -11.17 15.94
N LYS A 249 -10.16 -10.64 16.85
CA LYS A 249 -11.24 -9.71 16.54
C LYS A 249 -10.74 -8.45 15.86
N GLY A 250 -11.43 -8.03 14.80
CA GLY A 250 -11.14 -6.81 14.06
C GLY A 250 -9.97 -6.89 13.06
N LEU A 251 -9.14 -7.93 13.13
CA LEU A 251 -8.08 -8.16 12.14
C LEU A 251 -8.69 -8.69 10.83
N GLN A 252 -8.46 -7.97 9.74
CA GLN A 252 -8.77 -8.46 8.41
C GLN A 252 -7.56 -9.22 7.87
N HIS A 253 -7.74 -10.45 7.41
CA HIS A 253 -6.63 -11.23 6.87
C HIS A 253 -7.03 -12.01 5.62
N ARG A 254 -6.05 -12.24 4.75
CA ARG A 254 -6.20 -13.00 3.50
C ARG A 254 -4.93 -13.77 3.22
N MET A 255 -5.08 -14.98 2.67
CA MET A 255 -3.99 -15.75 2.11
C MET A 255 -4.30 -16.12 0.67
N ASP A 256 -3.31 -15.94 -0.21
CA ASP A 256 -3.39 -16.39 -1.61
C ASP A 256 -2.30 -17.41 -1.91
N PHE A 257 -2.69 -18.49 -2.60
CA PHE A 257 -1.77 -19.38 -3.26
C PHE A 257 -1.54 -18.94 -4.70
N LEU A 258 -0.27 -18.70 -5.03
CA LEU A 258 0.14 -18.24 -6.36
C LEU A 258 0.61 -19.45 -7.18
N GLU A 259 -0.25 -19.89 -8.10
CA GLU A 259 -0.01 -21.06 -8.95
C GLU A 259 1.21 -20.83 -9.87
N GLY A 260 2.04 -21.87 -10.02
CA GLY A 260 3.21 -21.83 -10.90
C GLY A 260 4.41 -21.04 -10.39
N PHE A 261 4.33 -20.44 -9.19
CA PHE A 261 5.42 -19.65 -8.62
C PHE A 261 6.16 -20.38 -7.50
N GLY A 262 7.50 -20.27 -7.53
CA GLY A 262 8.40 -20.63 -6.44
C GLY A 262 8.68 -19.44 -5.52
N HIS A 263 9.72 -19.59 -4.68
CA HIS A 263 10.04 -18.69 -3.56
C HIS A 263 10.18 -17.20 -3.91
N SER A 264 10.88 -16.84 -4.97
CA SER A 264 11.13 -15.42 -5.33
C SER A 264 10.20 -14.91 -6.43
N GLY A 265 9.80 -15.77 -7.37
CA GLY A 265 8.95 -15.37 -8.50
C GLY A 265 7.57 -14.92 -8.08
N MET A 266 7.07 -15.39 -6.93
CA MET A 266 5.78 -14.97 -6.37
C MET A 266 5.75 -13.51 -5.92
N ASN A 267 6.88 -12.84 -5.73
CA ASN A 267 6.92 -11.43 -5.37
C ASN A 267 6.21 -10.57 -6.43
N ILE A 268 6.30 -10.95 -7.71
CA ILE A 268 5.71 -10.19 -8.82
C ILE A 268 4.18 -10.04 -8.66
N PRO A 269 3.37 -11.12 -8.67
CA PRO A 269 1.92 -11.01 -8.46
C PRO A 269 1.56 -10.73 -7.00
N GLY A 270 2.37 -11.20 -6.04
CA GLY A 270 2.08 -11.11 -4.61
C GLY A 270 2.13 -9.67 -4.09
N TYR A 271 3.04 -8.83 -4.57
CA TYR A 271 3.05 -7.41 -4.20
C TYR A 271 1.80 -6.69 -4.68
N ALA A 272 1.37 -6.92 -5.91
CA ALA A 272 0.16 -6.30 -6.42
C ALA A 272 -1.08 -6.75 -5.62
N ALA A 273 -1.29 -8.04 -5.44
CA ALA A 273 -2.44 -8.59 -4.71
C ALA A 273 -2.46 -8.15 -3.23
N GLY A 274 -1.28 -8.19 -2.58
CA GLY A 274 -1.15 -7.80 -1.18
C GLY A 274 -1.35 -6.29 -0.95
N LEU A 275 -0.78 -5.43 -1.81
CA LEU A 275 -1.02 -3.98 -1.73
C LEU A 275 -2.50 -3.64 -1.98
N GLN A 276 -3.16 -4.26 -2.96
CA GLN A 276 -4.61 -4.11 -3.16
C GLN A 276 -5.40 -4.47 -1.90
N PHE A 277 -5.03 -5.56 -1.23
CA PHE A 277 -5.70 -5.96 0.01
C PHE A 277 -5.42 -4.98 1.16
N LEU A 278 -4.16 -4.56 1.36
CA LEU A 278 -3.80 -3.63 2.44
C LEU A 278 -4.48 -2.27 2.27
N PHE A 279 -4.62 -1.79 1.04
CA PHE A 279 -5.22 -0.50 0.72
C PHE A 279 -6.65 -0.61 0.17
N ALA A 280 -7.31 -1.77 0.33
CA ALA A 280 -8.67 -1.95 -0.15
C ALA A 280 -9.60 -0.85 0.39
N ARG A 281 -10.26 -0.16 -0.54
CA ARG A 281 -11.19 0.92 -0.24
C ARG A 281 -12.49 0.37 0.35
N PRO A 282 -13.19 1.12 1.20
CA PRO A 282 -14.52 0.75 1.65
C PRO A 282 -15.47 0.49 0.48
N SER A 283 -16.40 -0.45 0.69
CA SER A 283 -17.50 -0.72 -0.23
C SER A 283 -18.78 -0.73 0.60
N LEU A 284 -19.50 0.39 0.60
CA LEU A 284 -20.72 0.55 1.36
C LEU A 284 -21.93 0.15 0.53
N ASN A 285 -22.84 -0.60 1.12
CA ASN A 285 -24.16 -0.88 0.55
C ASN A 285 -25.11 0.24 0.97
N LEU A 286 -25.25 1.27 0.13
CA LEU A 286 -26.22 2.34 0.35
C LEU A 286 -27.58 1.94 -0.24
N PRO A 287 -28.69 2.13 0.49
CA PRO A 287 -30.02 1.83 -0.03
C PRO A 287 -30.35 2.73 -1.25
N PRO A 288 -31.09 2.20 -2.24
CA PRO A 288 -31.41 2.93 -3.47
C PRO A 288 -32.05 4.32 -3.22
N GLN A 289 -32.86 4.45 -2.15
CA GLN A 289 -33.46 5.73 -1.77
C GLN A 289 -32.41 6.79 -1.42
N SER A 290 -31.30 6.38 -0.76
CA SER A 290 -30.19 7.29 -0.43
C SER A 290 -29.39 7.71 -1.66
N LEU A 291 -29.38 6.88 -2.70
CA LEU A 291 -28.69 7.16 -3.96
C LEU A 291 -29.48 8.09 -4.88
N GLN A 292 -30.83 8.15 -4.72
CA GLN A 292 -31.70 8.95 -5.59
C GLN A 292 -31.35 10.45 -5.58
N LYS A 293 -30.82 10.96 -4.46
CA LYS A 293 -30.38 12.36 -4.36
C LYS A 293 -29.23 12.73 -5.32
N PHE A 294 -28.49 11.75 -5.82
CA PHE A 294 -27.37 11.94 -6.76
C PHE A 294 -27.78 11.74 -8.22
N ALA A 295 -28.97 11.20 -8.50
CA ALA A 295 -29.43 11.01 -9.86
C ALA A 295 -29.67 12.35 -10.56
N GLY A 296 -29.34 12.44 -11.84
CA GLY A 296 -29.53 13.65 -12.65
C GLY A 296 -28.45 13.84 -13.71
N PHE A 297 -28.53 14.93 -14.43
CA PHE A 297 -27.50 15.34 -15.40
C PHE A 297 -26.58 16.39 -14.75
N TYR A 298 -25.28 16.24 -14.97
CA TYR A 298 -24.24 17.11 -14.44
C TYR A 298 -23.47 17.76 -15.58
N ALA A 299 -23.51 19.08 -15.65
CA ALA A 299 -22.82 19.88 -16.65
C ALA A 299 -21.49 20.43 -16.11
N PRO A 300 -20.42 20.52 -16.92
CA PRO A 300 -19.14 21.08 -16.50
C PRO A 300 -19.28 22.58 -16.16
N VAL A 301 -18.63 23.02 -15.08
CA VAL A 301 -18.68 24.42 -14.62
C VAL A 301 -17.90 25.35 -15.53
N THR A 302 -16.81 24.86 -16.10
CA THR A 302 -15.90 25.64 -16.94
C THR A 302 -16.38 25.79 -18.39
N GLY A 303 -17.51 25.20 -18.74
CA GLY A 303 -18.03 25.18 -20.13
C GLY A 303 -17.19 24.35 -21.11
N GLN A 304 -16.11 23.71 -20.64
CA GLN A 304 -15.29 22.79 -21.43
C GLN A 304 -15.53 21.34 -20.99
N GLY A 305 -15.66 20.45 -21.96
CA GLY A 305 -15.96 19.03 -21.73
C GLY A 305 -17.46 18.70 -21.81
N GLU A 306 -17.73 17.40 -21.83
CA GLU A 306 -19.11 16.88 -21.87
C GLU A 306 -19.64 16.66 -20.46
N GLY A 307 -20.94 16.90 -20.29
CA GLY A 307 -21.64 16.51 -19.07
C GLY A 307 -21.88 15.01 -19.02
N PHE A 308 -22.28 14.49 -17.86
CA PHE A 308 -22.63 13.09 -17.70
C PHE A 308 -23.92 12.92 -16.90
N LYS A 309 -24.59 11.80 -17.14
CA LYS A 309 -25.81 11.45 -16.42
C LYS A 309 -25.50 10.42 -15.34
N LEU A 310 -26.05 10.64 -14.15
CA LEU A 310 -26.09 9.64 -13.07
C LEU A 310 -27.49 9.07 -12.95
N ARG A 311 -27.57 7.76 -12.78
CA ARG A 311 -28.81 7.05 -12.44
C ARG A 311 -28.59 6.05 -11.33
N VAL A 312 -29.65 5.68 -10.64
CA VAL A 312 -29.63 4.60 -9.66
C VAL A 312 -29.84 3.28 -10.39
N GLY A 313 -28.92 2.32 -10.19
CA GLY A 313 -29.06 0.93 -10.54
C GLY A 313 -29.79 0.14 -9.47
N GLU A 314 -29.67 -1.19 -9.47
CA GLU A 314 -30.31 -2.02 -8.46
C GLU A 314 -29.83 -1.67 -7.03
N ASN A 315 -28.51 -1.61 -6.82
CA ASN A 315 -27.87 -1.37 -5.52
C ASN A 315 -26.67 -0.44 -5.61
N ASN A 316 -26.56 0.36 -6.68
CA ASN A 316 -25.41 1.22 -6.91
C ASN A 316 -25.78 2.50 -7.65
N LEU A 317 -24.87 3.48 -7.64
CA LEU A 317 -24.92 4.63 -8.51
C LEU A 317 -24.22 4.28 -9.83
N GLN A 318 -24.75 4.73 -10.96
CA GLN A 318 -24.22 4.46 -12.28
C GLN A 318 -23.96 5.76 -13.04
N VAL A 319 -22.78 5.86 -13.68
CA VAL A 319 -22.51 6.89 -14.70
C VAL A 319 -22.96 6.37 -16.05
N VAL A 320 -23.69 7.20 -16.80
CA VAL A 320 -24.10 6.90 -18.18
C VAL A 320 -23.33 7.82 -19.11
N LEU A 321 -22.53 7.22 -19.99
CA LEU A 321 -21.70 7.89 -20.99
C LEU A 321 -22.08 7.35 -22.37
N GLY A 322 -23.00 8.05 -23.07
CA GLY A 322 -23.59 7.53 -24.29
C GLY A 322 -24.31 6.20 -24.03
N ASP A 323 -23.89 5.14 -24.71
CA ASP A 323 -24.43 3.79 -24.54
C ASP A 323 -23.72 2.97 -23.43
N GLU A 324 -22.62 3.48 -22.87
CA GLU A 324 -21.88 2.82 -21.78
C GLU A 324 -22.48 3.15 -20.42
N VAL A 325 -22.63 2.13 -19.59
CA VAL A 325 -23.07 2.25 -18.19
C VAL A 325 -21.98 1.74 -17.27
N VAL A 326 -21.49 2.62 -16.41
CA VAL A 326 -20.40 2.35 -15.47
C VAL A 326 -20.95 2.31 -14.06
N ASN A 327 -20.76 1.18 -13.37
CA ASN A 327 -21.11 1.03 -11.97
C ASN A 327 -20.09 1.73 -11.06
N LEU A 328 -20.59 2.43 -10.05
CA LEU A 328 -19.80 3.06 -9.03
C LEU A 328 -19.97 2.33 -7.69
N VAL A 329 -18.90 2.28 -6.91
CA VAL A 329 -18.87 1.76 -5.55
C VAL A 329 -18.92 2.93 -4.58
N ALA A 330 -19.79 2.87 -3.58
CA ALA A 330 -19.84 3.87 -2.53
C ALA A 330 -18.70 3.65 -1.52
N GLU A 331 -17.87 4.64 -1.32
CA GLU A 331 -16.80 4.64 -0.29
C GLU A 331 -17.26 5.33 0.99
N ALA A 332 -18.09 6.36 0.84
CA ALA A 332 -18.78 7.09 1.89
C ALA A 332 -20.19 7.48 1.40
N GLU A 333 -20.98 8.12 2.25
CA GLU A 333 -22.35 8.55 1.91
C GLU A 333 -22.43 9.49 0.70
N ASN A 334 -21.36 10.23 0.41
CA ASN A 334 -21.25 11.18 -0.69
C ASN A 334 -19.98 11.00 -1.55
N GLN A 335 -19.29 9.88 -1.42
CA GLN A 335 -18.09 9.57 -2.17
C GLN A 335 -18.24 8.23 -2.88
N PHE A 336 -17.90 8.24 -4.16
CA PHE A 336 -18.02 7.07 -5.02
C PHE A 336 -16.79 6.92 -5.90
N TYR A 337 -16.44 5.68 -6.24
CA TYR A 337 -15.34 5.41 -7.14
C TYR A 337 -15.70 4.31 -8.14
N ARG A 338 -14.99 4.29 -9.28
CA ARG A 338 -15.01 3.18 -10.23
C ARG A 338 -13.90 2.19 -9.86
N GLN A 339 -14.24 0.92 -9.75
CA GLN A 339 -13.24 -0.11 -9.49
C GLN A 339 -12.36 -0.34 -10.72
N GLY A 340 -11.03 -0.44 -10.53
CA GLY A 340 -10.04 -0.72 -11.57
C GLY A 340 -9.71 0.46 -12.49
N VAL A 341 -10.17 1.66 -12.16
CA VAL A 341 -9.84 2.91 -12.87
C VAL A 341 -9.77 4.05 -11.87
N PHE A 342 -8.79 4.94 -12.01
CA PHE A 342 -8.73 6.16 -11.20
C PHE A 342 -9.87 7.12 -11.61
N PHE A 343 -11.02 6.92 -11.01
CA PHE A 343 -12.20 7.77 -11.17
C PHE A 343 -12.96 7.87 -9.86
N ASN A 344 -13.01 9.06 -9.28
CA ASN A 344 -13.69 9.35 -8.03
C ASN A 344 -14.72 10.45 -8.22
N LEU A 345 -15.85 10.34 -7.55
CA LEU A 345 -16.87 11.38 -7.45
C LEU A 345 -17.06 11.76 -5.99
N THR A 346 -16.97 13.04 -5.68
CA THR A 346 -17.30 13.58 -4.36
C THR A 346 -18.40 14.62 -4.51
N PHE A 347 -19.53 14.42 -3.80
CA PHE A 347 -20.71 15.27 -3.88
C PHE A 347 -20.77 16.29 -2.73
N ASP A 348 -21.18 17.51 -3.07
CA ASP A 348 -21.48 18.59 -2.15
C ASP A 348 -22.77 19.30 -2.64
N GLY A 349 -23.92 18.85 -2.14
CA GLY A 349 -25.23 19.28 -2.62
C GLY A 349 -25.44 18.98 -4.11
N ASP A 350 -25.69 20.02 -4.91
CA ASP A 350 -25.83 19.93 -6.36
C ASP A 350 -24.50 19.91 -7.12
N TRP A 351 -23.38 19.96 -6.40
CA TRP A 351 -22.05 19.93 -6.99
C TRP A 351 -21.45 18.54 -6.91
N VAL A 352 -20.66 18.18 -7.92
CA VAL A 352 -19.81 17.01 -7.90
C VAL A 352 -18.42 17.36 -8.39
N THR A 353 -17.42 16.92 -7.64
CA THR A 353 -16.03 16.94 -8.04
C THR A 353 -15.68 15.55 -8.58
N ALA A 354 -15.25 15.49 -9.84
CA ALA A 354 -14.75 14.28 -10.47
C ALA A 354 -13.23 14.35 -10.56
N GLU A 355 -12.57 13.38 -9.94
CA GLU A 355 -11.12 13.20 -10.02
C GLU A 355 -10.79 12.04 -10.93
N THR A 356 -9.85 12.24 -11.83
CA THR A 356 -9.29 11.23 -12.72
C THR A 356 -7.77 11.29 -12.62
N PHE A 357 -7.08 10.30 -13.18
CA PHE A 357 -5.61 10.35 -13.29
C PHE A 357 -5.11 11.60 -14.04
N PHE A 358 -5.94 12.17 -14.94
CA PHE A 358 -5.58 13.32 -15.76
C PHE A 358 -5.96 14.68 -15.16
N GLY A 359 -6.61 14.68 -14.01
CA GLY A 359 -6.98 15.92 -13.31
C GLY A 359 -8.35 15.88 -12.65
N THR A 360 -8.70 17.04 -12.10
CA THR A 360 -9.93 17.24 -11.33
C THR A 360 -10.82 18.24 -12.03
N ASN A 361 -12.09 17.87 -12.23
CA ASN A 361 -13.11 18.73 -12.81
C ASN A 361 -14.31 18.86 -11.86
N ARG A 362 -14.96 20.02 -11.91
CA ARG A 362 -16.16 20.29 -11.11
C ARG A 362 -17.38 20.42 -12.03
N TYR A 363 -18.46 19.80 -11.62
CA TYR A 363 -19.72 19.78 -12.34
C TYR A 363 -20.86 20.24 -11.44
N LYS A 364 -21.92 20.74 -12.04
CA LYS A 364 -23.13 21.15 -11.34
C LYS A 364 -24.33 20.40 -11.91
N ARG A 365 -25.18 19.88 -11.02
CA ARG A 365 -26.42 19.24 -11.43
C ARG A 365 -27.33 20.27 -12.11
N THR A 366 -27.76 19.95 -13.30
CA THR A 366 -28.79 20.75 -13.99
C THR A 366 -30.17 20.24 -13.59
N ARG A 367 -31.08 21.13 -13.33
CA ARG A 367 -32.49 20.76 -13.16
C ARG A 367 -33.04 20.42 -14.56
N PRO A 368 -33.90 19.37 -14.68
CA PRO A 368 -34.53 19.03 -15.95
C PRO A 368 -35.41 20.19 -16.45
#